data_7e1efc6009f1ba8f8c90670466eba036
#
_entry.id   7e1efc6009f1ba8f8c90670466eba036
#
_cell.length_a   1.000
_cell.length_b   1.000
_cell.length_c   1.000
_cell.angle_alpha   90.00
_cell.angle_beta   90.00
_cell.angle_gamma   90.00
#
_symmetry.space_group_name_H-M   'P 1'
#
loop_
_entity.id
_entity.type
_entity.pdbx_description
1 polymer ?
#
loop_
_entity_poly.entity_id
_entity_poly.type
_entity_poly.pdbx_seq_one_letter_code
_entity_poly.pdbx_strand_id
1 'polypeptide(L)'
;CDVFVFVASKGIPPVGSGVKDVRMYQFENNAKIMANYAKMARESRFKGLFCAVSDPVDPLAKTAFLESNKNEAGELDYMGLLPEQIQGFGLGVMNARAAYYAKRDQRFSRFLTEGRSFGPHGQDLVVADSIEHYDDALSKELTELTVTANLKMREIGYKPFVAPAFSSGALSILLALRGEWHCGSVFLGGIYMGVKNRFTENGLETEILPLPDALHDRIRIAAENLKKIV
;
A
#
# COMPACT_ATOMS: atom_id res chain seq x y z
N CYS A 1 12.14 14.80 -14.95
CA CYS A 1 11.15 13.74 -14.70
C CYS A 1 10.25 14.21 -13.58
N ASP A 2 8.94 14.17 -13.81
CA ASP A 2 7.94 14.65 -12.82
C ASP A 2 7.37 13.51 -11.97
N VAL A 3 7.48 12.29 -12.49
CA VAL A 3 7.01 11.08 -11.81
C VAL A 3 8.03 9.95 -12.01
N PHE A 4 8.48 9.37 -10.92
CA PHE A 4 9.30 8.17 -10.92
C PHE A 4 8.48 6.99 -10.37
N VAL A 5 8.43 5.88 -11.10
CA VAL A 5 7.64 4.71 -10.71
C VAL A 5 8.55 3.50 -10.49
N PHE A 6 8.66 3.09 -9.22
CA PHE A 6 9.44 1.93 -8.84
C PHE A 6 8.60 0.65 -8.93
N VAL A 7 8.89 -0.18 -9.94
CA VAL A 7 8.23 -1.46 -10.21
C VAL A 7 9.21 -2.65 -10.22
N ALA A 8 10.47 -2.41 -9.86
CA ALA A 8 11.49 -3.44 -9.87
C ALA A 8 11.31 -4.45 -8.72
N SER A 9 11.53 -5.73 -9.01
CA SER A 9 11.51 -6.80 -8.01
C SER A 9 12.53 -7.88 -8.36
N LYS A 10 13.24 -8.39 -7.35
CA LYS A 10 14.28 -9.42 -7.52
C LYS A 10 13.74 -10.84 -7.33
N GLY A 11 12.56 -11.11 -7.79
CA GLY A 11 12.02 -12.45 -7.82
C GLY A 11 10.90 -12.70 -6.79
N ILE A 12 10.21 -13.79 -7.05
CA ILE A 12 9.08 -14.25 -6.24
C ILE A 12 9.41 -15.69 -5.84
N PRO A 13 9.20 -16.10 -4.57
CA PRO A 13 9.48 -17.46 -4.17
C PRO A 13 8.63 -18.43 -5.00
N PRO A 14 9.20 -19.60 -5.38
CA PRO A 14 8.46 -20.62 -6.11
C PRO A 14 7.21 -21.09 -5.36
N VAL A 15 6.19 -21.50 -6.11
CA VAL A 15 5.01 -22.16 -5.52
C VAL A 15 5.49 -23.43 -4.81
N GLY A 16 5.06 -23.65 -3.57
CA GLY A 16 5.48 -24.79 -2.76
C GLY A 16 6.79 -24.60 -1.97
N SER A 17 7.38 -23.40 -2.00
CA SER A 17 8.61 -23.10 -1.24
C SER A 17 8.44 -23.06 0.29
N GLY A 18 7.21 -23.21 0.81
CA GLY A 18 6.91 -23.09 2.24
C GLY A 18 6.95 -21.66 2.81
N VAL A 19 7.21 -20.66 1.97
CA VAL A 19 7.21 -19.26 2.37
C VAL A 19 5.78 -18.82 2.66
N LYS A 20 5.49 -18.47 3.92
CA LYS A 20 4.16 -18.04 4.36
C LYS A 20 3.81 -16.63 3.90
N ASP A 21 4.74 -15.71 4.03
CA ASP A 21 4.58 -14.32 3.58
C ASP A 21 5.51 -14.04 2.38
N VAL A 22 4.93 -14.13 1.20
CA VAL A 22 5.64 -13.91 -0.08
C VAL A 22 6.13 -12.46 -0.21
N ARG A 23 5.40 -11.51 0.34
CA ARG A 23 5.75 -10.08 0.23
C ARG A 23 6.94 -9.74 1.12
N MET A 24 6.95 -10.22 2.35
CA MET A 24 8.08 -10.01 3.26
C MET A 24 9.34 -10.74 2.80
N TYR A 25 9.21 -11.93 2.20
CA TYR A 25 10.35 -12.62 1.57
C TYR A 25 11.08 -11.75 0.54
N GLN A 26 10.34 -10.92 -0.19
CA GLN A 26 10.91 -10.03 -1.20
C GLN A 26 11.53 -8.77 -0.61
N PHE A 27 11.19 -8.42 0.64
CA PHE A 27 11.52 -7.13 1.23
C PHE A 27 13.02 -6.84 1.21
N GLU A 28 13.86 -7.72 1.75
CA GLU A 28 15.31 -7.46 1.86
C GLU A 28 15.97 -7.17 0.49
N ASN A 29 15.57 -7.92 -0.54
CA ASN A 29 16.12 -7.74 -1.87
C ASN A 29 15.60 -6.48 -2.54
N ASN A 30 14.30 -6.23 -2.44
CA ASN A 30 13.66 -5.06 -3.05
C ASN A 30 14.05 -3.78 -2.32
N ALA A 31 14.27 -3.81 -1.00
CA ALA A 31 14.76 -2.67 -0.21
C ALA A 31 16.17 -2.24 -0.66
N LYS A 32 17.06 -3.17 -0.99
CA LYS A 32 18.40 -2.84 -1.53
C LYS A 32 18.30 -2.11 -2.88
N ILE A 33 17.39 -2.56 -3.75
CA ILE A 33 17.16 -1.89 -5.03
C ILE A 33 16.54 -0.51 -4.79
N MET A 34 15.53 -0.43 -3.92
CA MET A 34 14.87 0.83 -3.56
C MET A 34 15.86 1.86 -3.01
N ALA A 35 16.76 1.44 -2.10
CA ALA A 35 17.78 2.28 -1.51
C ALA A 35 18.67 2.95 -2.55
N ASN A 36 19.06 2.23 -3.62
CA ASN A 36 19.87 2.79 -4.70
C ASN A 36 19.12 3.91 -5.43
N TYR A 37 17.84 3.69 -5.78
CA TYR A 37 17.04 4.71 -6.46
C TYR A 37 16.70 5.89 -5.55
N ALA A 38 16.51 5.65 -4.26
CA ALA A 38 16.30 6.70 -3.27
C ALA A 38 17.54 7.63 -3.15
N LYS A 39 18.75 7.06 -3.14
CA LYS A 39 20.00 7.82 -3.17
C LYS A 39 20.14 8.63 -4.47
N MET A 40 19.86 8.03 -5.62
CA MET A 40 19.85 8.74 -6.90
C MET A 40 18.84 9.89 -6.93
N ALA A 41 17.66 9.71 -6.34
CA ALA A 41 16.66 10.78 -6.22
C ALA A 41 17.16 11.94 -5.36
N ARG A 42 17.87 11.66 -4.26
CA ARG A 42 18.55 12.67 -3.44
C ARG A 42 19.64 13.40 -4.24
N GLU A 43 20.57 12.66 -4.86
CA GLU A 43 21.70 13.21 -5.61
C GLU A 43 21.24 14.11 -6.77
N SER A 44 20.16 13.68 -7.47
CA SER A 44 19.56 14.47 -8.56
C SER A 44 18.65 15.60 -8.06
N ARG A 45 18.45 15.75 -6.76
CA ARG A 45 17.50 16.71 -6.17
C ARG A 45 16.09 16.57 -6.76
N PHE A 46 15.65 15.32 -6.91
CA PHE A 46 14.34 15.02 -7.51
C PHE A 46 13.20 15.73 -6.78
N LYS A 47 12.32 16.41 -7.52
CA LYS A 47 11.21 17.21 -6.97
C LYS A 47 9.83 16.64 -7.30
N GLY A 48 9.78 15.59 -8.11
CA GLY A 48 8.53 14.98 -8.54
C GLY A 48 7.95 13.97 -7.55
N LEU A 49 6.94 13.25 -7.99
CA LEU A 49 6.31 12.17 -7.23
C LEU A 49 7.11 10.87 -7.35
N PHE A 50 7.48 10.28 -6.22
CA PHE A 50 8.17 9.00 -6.13
C PHE A 50 7.16 7.90 -5.77
N CYS A 51 6.82 7.05 -6.75
CA CYS A 51 5.79 6.02 -6.62
C CYS A 51 6.40 4.65 -6.30
N ALA A 52 6.12 4.08 -5.13
CA ALA A 52 6.45 2.70 -4.78
C ALA A 52 5.28 1.76 -5.17
N VAL A 53 5.53 0.84 -6.11
CA VAL A 53 4.53 -0.12 -6.60
C VAL A 53 4.92 -1.56 -6.27
N SER A 54 6.22 -1.83 -6.12
CA SER A 54 6.73 -3.18 -5.81
C SER A 54 6.42 -3.59 -4.36
N ASP A 55 6.25 -4.89 -4.17
CA ASP A 55 6.00 -5.50 -2.85
C ASP A 55 7.28 -5.64 -1.99
N PRO A 56 7.13 -5.46 -0.68
CA PRO A 56 5.98 -4.93 0.05
C PRO A 56 5.92 -3.40 -0.03
N VAL A 57 4.80 -2.87 -0.51
CA VAL A 57 4.65 -1.45 -0.89
C VAL A 57 4.97 -0.48 0.25
N ASP A 58 4.33 -0.68 1.40
CA ASP A 58 4.41 0.27 2.53
C ASP A 58 5.82 0.31 3.17
N PRO A 59 6.47 -0.83 3.47
CA PRO A 59 7.86 -0.85 3.92
C PRO A 59 8.85 -0.29 2.89
N LEU A 60 8.62 -0.52 1.58
CA LEU A 60 9.48 0.02 0.54
C LEU A 60 9.35 1.54 0.40
N ALA A 61 8.14 2.09 0.56
CA ALA A 61 7.94 3.54 0.62
C ALA A 61 8.71 4.15 1.80
N LYS A 62 8.67 3.52 2.97
CA LYS A 62 9.47 3.95 4.13
C LYS A 62 10.97 3.82 3.87
N THR A 63 11.41 2.74 3.23
CA THR A 63 12.81 2.59 2.83
C THR A 63 13.24 3.72 1.91
N ALA A 64 12.42 4.10 0.90
CA ALA A 64 12.72 5.22 0.02
C ALA A 64 12.90 6.54 0.81
N PHE A 65 12.02 6.79 1.79
CA PHE A 65 12.13 7.97 2.64
C PHE A 65 13.43 7.96 3.45
N LEU A 66 13.70 6.89 4.18
CA LEU A 66 14.87 6.80 5.05
C LEU A 66 16.19 6.86 4.24
N GLU A 67 16.28 6.09 3.15
CA GLU A 67 17.53 5.99 2.38
C GLU A 67 17.83 7.27 1.55
N SER A 68 16.82 8.00 1.11
CA SER A 68 17.02 9.30 0.48
C SER A 68 17.46 10.39 1.48
N ASN A 69 17.16 10.20 2.76
CA ASN A 69 17.44 11.16 3.82
C ASN A 69 18.67 10.82 4.67
N LYS A 70 19.48 9.84 4.24
CA LYS A 70 20.79 9.56 4.84
C LYS A 70 21.89 10.31 4.12
N ASN A 71 22.82 10.91 4.91
CA ASN A 71 24.07 11.48 4.42
C ASN A 71 25.11 10.37 4.12
N GLU A 72 26.32 10.75 3.70
CA GLU A 72 27.42 9.81 3.42
C GLU A 72 27.87 9.01 4.65
N ALA A 73 27.66 9.55 5.87
CA ALA A 73 27.94 8.86 7.12
C ALA A 73 26.81 7.89 7.54
N GLY A 74 25.71 7.84 6.79
CA GLY A 74 24.54 7.01 7.09
C GLY A 74 23.57 7.61 8.12
N GLU A 75 23.77 8.88 8.51
CA GLU A 75 22.93 9.59 9.46
C GLU A 75 21.78 10.30 8.74
N LEU A 76 20.62 10.37 9.39
CA LEU A 76 19.45 11.08 8.84
C LEU A 76 19.68 12.59 8.94
N ASP A 77 19.68 13.27 7.79
CA ASP A 77 19.81 14.73 7.68
C ASP A 77 18.59 15.42 7.05
N TYR A 78 17.62 14.62 6.57
CA TYR A 78 16.36 15.08 5.96
C TYR A 78 16.53 16.01 4.76
N MET A 79 17.63 15.83 3.99
CA MET A 79 17.92 16.61 2.80
C MET A 79 17.53 15.88 1.49
N GLY A 80 16.82 14.76 1.61
CA GLY A 80 16.35 13.95 0.48
C GLY A 80 14.92 14.25 0.06
N LEU A 81 14.17 13.19 -0.18
CA LEU A 81 12.74 13.26 -0.54
C LEU A 81 11.90 13.68 0.66
N LEU A 82 10.93 14.55 0.42
CA LEU A 82 9.91 14.88 1.42
C LEU A 82 8.97 13.67 1.61
N PRO A 83 8.39 13.50 2.82
CA PRO A 83 7.46 12.40 3.06
C PRO A 83 6.30 12.37 2.06
N GLU A 84 5.76 13.54 1.68
CA GLU A 84 4.64 13.70 0.76
C GLU A 84 5.01 13.40 -0.71
N GLN A 85 6.29 13.47 -1.07
CA GLN A 85 6.76 13.10 -2.40
C GLN A 85 6.71 11.60 -2.66
N ILE A 86 6.61 10.80 -1.60
CA ILE A 86 6.62 9.34 -1.71
C ILE A 86 5.22 8.81 -1.48
N GLN A 87 4.72 8.03 -2.42
CA GLN A 87 3.45 7.32 -2.28
C GLN A 87 3.59 5.85 -2.65
N GLY A 88 2.89 4.99 -1.90
CA GLY A 88 2.75 3.56 -2.19
C GLY A 88 1.43 3.24 -2.91
N PHE A 89 1.50 2.49 -4.01
CA PHE A 89 0.34 2.18 -4.85
C PHE A 89 -0.02 0.68 -4.81
N GLY A 90 -0.44 0.21 -3.63
CA GLY A 90 -0.89 -1.16 -3.40
C GLY A 90 -2.33 -1.27 -2.88
N LEU A 91 -2.77 -0.30 -2.07
CA LEU A 91 -4.10 -0.36 -1.44
C LEU A 91 -5.26 -0.33 -2.46
N GLY A 92 -5.10 0.36 -3.59
CA GLY A 92 -6.12 0.40 -4.65
C GLY A 92 -6.45 -0.97 -5.21
N VAL A 93 -5.46 -1.86 -5.34
CA VAL A 93 -5.66 -3.27 -5.74
C VAL A 93 -6.50 -4.01 -4.70
N MET A 94 -6.21 -3.81 -3.40
CA MET A 94 -6.95 -4.46 -2.32
C MET A 94 -8.38 -3.95 -2.26
N ASN A 95 -8.59 -2.65 -2.39
CA ASN A 95 -9.92 -2.06 -2.46
C ASN A 95 -10.73 -2.61 -3.66
N ALA A 96 -10.10 -2.78 -4.82
CA ALA A 96 -10.74 -3.38 -5.99
C ALA A 96 -11.11 -4.86 -5.78
N ARG A 97 -10.29 -5.64 -5.05
CA ARG A 97 -10.60 -7.02 -4.68
C ARG A 97 -11.78 -7.10 -3.71
N ALA A 98 -11.82 -6.24 -2.69
CA ALA A 98 -12.97 -6.15 -1.80
C ALA A 98 -14.26 -5.81 -2.57
N ALA A 99 -14.21 -4.84 -3.47
CA ALA A 99 -15.32 -4.49 -4.35
C ALA A 99 -15.75 -5.65 -5.28
N TYR A 100 -14.79 -6.47 -5.75
CA TYR A 100 -15.10 -7.66 -6.53
C TYR A 100 -15.95 -8.66 -5.76
N TYR A 101 -15.62 -8.93 -4.49
CA TYR A 101 -16.42 -9.80 -3.63
C TYR A 101 -17.77 -9.17 -3.28
N ALA A 102 -17.78 -7.89 -2.96
CA ALA A 102 -19.01 -7.16 -2.62
C ALA A 102 -20.04 -7.14 -3.77
N LYS A 103 -19.58 -7.15 -5.02
CA LYS A 103 -20.48 -7.27 -6.20
C LYS A 103 -21.08 -8.66 -6.39
N ARG A 104 -20.54 -9.70 -5.74
CA ARG A 104 -20.93 -11.12 -5.92
C ARG A 104 -21.61 -11.72 -4.72
N ASP A 105 -21.48 -11.11 -3.56
CA ASP A 105 -22.16 -11.55 -2.34
C ASP A 105 -22.87 -10.35 -1.70
N GLN A 106 -24.21 -10.42 -1.66
CA GLN A 106 -25.05 -9.35 -1.17
C GLN A 106 -24.76 -8.98 0.29
N ARG A 107 -24.23 -9.89 1.10
CA ARG A 107 -23.82 -9.60 2.48
C ARG A 107 -22.81 -8.46 2.56
N PHE A 108 -21.94 -8.32 1.56
CA PHE A 108 -20.90 -7.30 1.49
C PHE A 108 -21.29 -6.10 0.63
N SER A 109 -22.52 -6.00 0.13
CA SER A 109 -22.93 -4.98 -0.84
C SER A 109 -22.73 -3.55 -0.35
N ARG A 110 -22.81 -3.29 0.95
CA ARG A 110 -22.55 -1.98 1.57
C ARG A 110 -21.15 -1.47 1.32
N PHE A 111 -20.17 -2.37 1.16
CA PHE A 111 -18.79 -1.99 0.85
C PHE A 111 -18.70 -1.09 -0.40
N LEU A 112 -19.57 -1.27 -1.38
CA LEU A 112 -19.52 -0.53 -2.63
C LEU A 112 -19.78 0.97 -2.48
N THR A 113 -20.48 1.38 -1.43
CA THR A 113 -20.86 2.78 -1.16
C THR A 113 -20.28 3.33 0.14
N GLU A 114 -20.26 2.53 1.19
CA GLU A 114 -19.91 2.92 2.55
C GLU A 114 -18.56 2.35 3.01
N GLY A 115 -18.07 1.31 2.34
CA GLY A 115 -16.87 0.58 2.76
C GLY A 115 -15.57 1.32 2.52
N ARG A 116 -14.55 0.93 3.27
CA ARG A 116 -13.17 1.46 3.15
C ARG A 116 -12.15 0.37 3.36
N SER A 117 -10.98 0.59 2.74
CA SER A 117 -9.80 -0.24 2.95
C SER A 117 -8.69 0.61 3.56
N PHE A 118 -7.99 0.05 4.56
CA PHE A 118 -6.89 0.68 5.29
C PHE A 118 -5.73 -0.28 5.42
N GLY A 119 -4.54 0.27 5.69
CA GLY A 119 -3.38 -0.53 6.07
C GLY A 119 -2.52 -0.99 4.91
N PRO A 120 -1.64 -1.95 5.17
CA PRO A 120 -0.66 -2.39 4.20
C PRO A 120 -1.31 -3.18 3.05
N HIS A 121 -0.60 -3.20 1.92
CA HIS A 121 -0.90 -4.13 0.84
C HIS A 121 -0.46 -5.55 1.24
N GLY A 122 -1.25 -6.24 2.05
CA GLY A 122 -0.89 -7.60 2.47
C GLY A 122 -1.59 -8.09 3.72
N GLN A 123 -0.84 -8.82 4.53
CA GLN A 123 -1.26 -9.21 5.87
C GLN A 123 -1.53 -7.94 6.68
N ASP A 124 -2.30 -7.91 7.67
CA ASP A 124 -2.72 -6.70 8.39
C ASP A 124 -3.54 -5.66 7.57
N LEU A 125 -3.95 -6.01 6.34
CA LEU A 125 -4.97 -5.24 5.64
C LEU A 125 -6.24 -5.18 6.50
N VAL A 126 -6.87 -4.01 6.53
CA VAL A 126 -8.15 -3.81 7.20
C VAL A 126 -9.18 -3.37 6.17
N VAL A 127 -10.20 -4.19 5.94
CA VAL A 127 -11.38 -3.82 5.16
C VAL A 127 -12.53 -3.61 6.12
N ALA A 128 -13.21 -2.47 6.01
CA ALA A 128 -14.47 -2.18 6.67
C ALA A 128 -15.60 -2.34 5.65
N ASP A 129 -16.58 -3.18 5.93
CA ASP A 129 -17.76 -3.40 5.08
C ASP A 129 -18.59 -2.12 4.93
N SER A 130 -18.67 -1.34 6.00
CA SER A 130 -19.29 -0.02 6.07
C SER A 130 -18.61 0.79 7.16
N ILE A 131 -18.55 2.11 7.00
CA ILE A 131 -18.13 3.01 8.08
C ILE A 131 -19.31 3.40 8.96
N GLU A 132 -20.47 3.60 8.37
CA GLU A 132 -21.69 4.03 9.09
C GLU A 132 -22.38 2.88 9.83
N HIS A 133 -22.35 1.68 9.24
CA HIS A 133 -23.03 0.48 9.74
C HIS A 133 -22.03 -0.67 9.90
N TYR A 134 -20.89 -0.38 10.53
CA TYR A 134 -19.78 -1.32 10.66
C TYR A 134 -20.20 -2.64 11.34
N ASP A 135 -19.93 -3.75 10.65
CA ASP A 135 -20.04 -5.11 11.18
C ASP A 135 -18.64 -5.73 11.22
N ASP A 136 -18.13 -5.98 12.42
CA ASP A 136 -16.76 -6.49 12.61
C ASP A 136 -16.58 -7.91 12.03
N ALA A 137 -17.59 -8.76 12.11
CA ALA A 137 -17.52 -10.12 11.59
C ALA A 137 -17.50 -10.12 10.03
N LEU A 138 -18.41 -9.39 9.41
CA LEU A 138 -18.45 -9.23 7.96
C LEU A 138 -17.18 -8.53 7.43
N SER A 139 -16.70 -7.52 8.12
CA SER A 139 -15.47 -6.81 7.78
C SER A 139 -14.24 -7.72 7.84
N LYS A 140 -14.12 -8.59 8.83
CA LYS A 140 -13.05 -9.59 8.94
C LYS A 140 -13.14 -10.64 7.84
N GLU A 141 -14.34 -11.15 7.54
CA GLU A 141 -14.56 -12.10 6.44
C GLU A 141 -14.17 -11.48 5.09
N LEU A 142 -14.62 -10.27 4.81
CA LEU A 142 -14.27 -9.55 3.58
C LEU A 142 -12.77 -9.24 3.50
N THR A 143 -12.13 -8.93 4.63
CA THR A 143 -10.67 -8.76 4.71
C THR A 143 -9.95 -10.04 4.30
N GLU A 144 -10.31 -11.17 4.87
CA GLU A 144 -9.69 -12.48 4.57
C GLU A 144 -9.85 -12.87 3.10
N LEU A 145 -11.05 -12.71 2.54
CA LEU A 145 -11.30 -12.94 1.12
C LEU A 145 -10.40 -12.06 0.23
N THR A 146 -10.21 -10.80 0.63
CA THR A 146 -9.40 -9.83 -0.11
C THR A 146 -7.93 -10.16 -0.06
N VAL A 147 -7.40 -10.49 1.11
CA VAL A 147 -5.99 -10.83 1.33
C VAL A 147 -5.61 -12.12 0.59
N THR A 148 -6.48 -13.12 0.62
CA THR A 148 -6.22 -14.46 0.06
C THR A 148 -6.58 -14.59 -1.43
N ALA A 149 -7.14 -13.58 -2.06
CA ALA A 149 -7.60 -13.63 -3.46
C ALA A 149 -6.51 -14.09 -4.45
N ASN A 150 -5.24 -13.71 -4.22
CA ASN A 150 -4.12 -14.13 -5.07
C ASN A 150 -3.81 -15.63 -4.93
N LEU A 151 -4.10 -16.24 -3.79
CA LEU A 151 -3.89 -17.69 -3.58
C LEU A 151 -4.85 -18.48 -4.45
N LYS A 152 -6.13 -18.07 -4.49
CA LYS A 152 -7.14 -18.69 -5.37
C LYS A 152 -6.75 -18.64 -6.84
N MET A 153 -6.11 -17.55 -7.29
CA MET A 153 -5.60 -17.45 -8.66
C MET A 153 -4.45 -18.42 -8.94
N ARG A 154 -3.61 -18.70 -7.94
CA ARG A 154 -2.53 -19.69 -8.06
C ARG A 154 -3.07 -21.13 -8.15
N GLU A 155 -4.10 -21.45 -7.38
CA GLU A 155 -4.74 -22.78 -7.38
C GLU A 155 -5.28 -23.17 -8.77
N ILE A 156 -5.75 -22.20 -9.55
CA ILE A 156 -6.23 -22.42 -10.93
C ILE A 156 -5.11 -22.26 -11.98
N GLY A 157 -3.84 -22.28 -11.58
CA GLY A 157 -2.69 -22.37 -12.47
C GLY A 157 -2.07 -21.05 -12.93
N TYR A 158 -2.52 -19.90 -12.41
CA TYR A 158 -1.88 -18.62 -12.71
C TYR A 158 -0.53 -18.48 -11.99
N LYS A 159 0.39 -17.72 -12.60
CA LYS A 159 1.69 -17.40 -12.01
C LYS A 159 1.53 -16.62 -10.70
N PRO A 160 2.58 -16.58 -9.84
CA PRO A 160 2.54 -15.92 -8.53
C PRO A 160 2.13 -14.45 -8.55
N PHE A 161 2.31 -13.75 -9.63
CA PHE A 161 1.87 -12.36 -9.79
C PHE A 161 0.67 -12.29 -10.74
N VAL A 162 -0.24 -11.38 -10.44
CA VAL A 162 -1.42 -11.13 -11.27
C VAL A 162 -1.18 -9.84 -12.03
N ALA A 163 -0.93 -9.92 -13.35
CA ALA A 163 -0.69 -8.75 -14.20
C ALA A 163 -1.77 -7.65 -14.06
N PRO A 164 -3.07 -7.93 -13.90
CA PRO A 164 -4.08 -6.92 -13.61
C PRO A 164 -3.82 -6.06 -12.36
N ALA A 165 -3.01 -6.51 -11.41
CA ALA A 165 -2.63 -5.70 -10.26
C ALA A 165 -1.82 -4.46 -10.66
N PHE A 166 -0.95 -4.57 -11.66
CA PHE A 166 -0.22 -3.42 -12.21
C PHE A 166 -1.15 -2.41 -12.87
N SER A 167 -2.18 -2.86 -13.58
CA SER A 167 -3.21 -1.96 -14.14
C SER A 167 -3.93 -1.17 -13.04
N SER A 168 -4.28 -1.81 -11.93
CA SER A 168 -4.87 -1.12 -10.77
C SER A 168 -3.90 -0.10 -10.16
N GLY A 169 -2.61 -0.42 -10.08
CA GLY A 169 -1.57 0.52 -9.66
C GLY A 169 -1.50 1.73 -10.59
N ALA A 170 -1.47 1.51 -11.89
CA ALA A 170 -1.45 2.57 -12.89
C ALA A 170 -2.69 3.48 -12.82
N LEU A 171 -3.88 2.91 -12.60
CA LEU A 171 -5.11 3.69 -12.39
C LEU A 171 -5.03 4.54 -11.13
N SER A 172 -4.50 4.00 -10.03
CA SER A 172 -4.32 4.75 -8.79
C SER A 172 -3.32 5.89 -8.95
N ILE A 173 -2.21 5.68 -9.69
CA ILE A 173 -1.25 6.74 -10.02
C ILE A 173 -1.93 7.83 -10.87
N LEU A 174 -2.73 7.46 -11.86
CA LEU A 174 -3.45 8.41 -12.68
C LEU A 174 -4.40 9.29 -11.86
N LEU A 175 -5.15 8.70 -10.93
CA LEU A 175 -6.02 9.43 -10.01
C LEU A 175 -5.22 10.38 -9.11
N ALA A 176 -4.08 9.91 -8.57
CA ALA A 176 -3.19 10.75 -7.76
C ALA A 176 -2.71 11.97 -8.54
N LEU A 177 -2.25 11.79 -9.79
CA LEU A 177 -1.79 12.88 -10.65
C LEU A 177 -2.88 13.88 -11.05
N ARG A 178 -4.13 13.46 -11.01
CA ARG A 178 -5.31 14.33 -11.26
C ARG A 178 -5.84 15.01 -10.01
N GLY A 179 -5.26 14.76 -8.83
CA GLY A 179 -5.78 15.26 -7.56
C GLY A 179 -7.11 14.61 -7.14
N GLU A 180 -7.42 13.43 -7.71
CA GLU A 180 -8.63 12.69 -7.41
C GLU A 180 -8.45 11.75 -6.22
N TRP A 181 -9.56 11.48 -5.51
CA TRP A 181 -9.54 10.53 -4.40
C TRP A 181 -9.17 9.12 -4.87
N HIS A 182 -8.15 8.53 -4.24
CA HIS A 182 -7.69 7.17 -4.50
C HIS A 182 -7.24 6.48 -3.22
N CYS A 183 -7.03 5.17 -3.28
CA CYS A 183 -6.48 4.39 -2.19
C CYS A 183 -4.99 4.18 -2.42
N GLY A 184 -4.17 4.75 -1.57
CA GLY A 184 -2.71 4.67 -1.65
C GLY A 184 -2.06 4.82 -0.29
N SER A 185 -0.80 4.42 -0.20
CA SER A 185 0.01 4.52 1.02
C SER A 185 0.68 5.88 1.11
N VAL A 186 0.49 6.56 2.23
CA VAL A 186 1.04 7.88 2.51
C VAL A 186 1.71 7.90 3.89
N PHE A 187 2.54 8.91 4.15
CA PHE A 187 3.24 9.04 5.42
C PHE A 187 2.27 9.45 6.54
N LEU A 188 2.14 8.60 7.55
CA LEU A 188 1.29 8.80 8.71
C LEU A 188 2.05 8.47 10.00
N GLY A 189 2.47 9.49 10.72
CA GLY A 189 3.07 9.31 12.05
C GLY A 189 4.30 8.38 12.12
N GLY A 190 5.19 8.46 11.12
CA GLY A 190 6.43 7.70 11.07
C GLY A 190 6.37 6.38 10.30
N ILE A 191 5.22 6.06 9.71
CA ILE A 191 5.03 4.92 8.79
C ILE A 191 4.44 5.39 7.47
N TYR A 192 4.57 4.55 6.44
CA TYR A 192 3.71 4.63 5.26
C TYR A 192 2.59 3.63 5.43
N MET A 193 1.36 4.08 5.26
CA MET A 193 0.18 3.24 5.45
C MET A 193 -0.92 3.63 4.46
N GLY A 194 -1.59 2.64 3.92
CA GLY A 194 -2.66 2.83 2.95
C GLY A 194 -3.92 3.43 3.58
N VAL A 195 -4.39 4.51 2.97
CA VAL A 195 -5.66 5.19 3.28
C VAL A 195 -6.24 5.77 1.99
N LYS A 196 -7.49 6.23 2.03
CA LYS A 196 -8.06 7.05 0.96
C LYS A 196 -7.51 8.47 1.07
N ASN A 197 -6.88 8.94 0.01
CA ASN A 197 -6.17 10.22 -0.02
C ASN A 197 -6.23 10.87 -1.40
N ARG A 198 -5.84 12.14 -1.50
CA ARG A 198 -5.63 12.87 -2.74
C ARG A 198 -4.60 13.97 -2.57
N PHE A 199 -4.02 14.44 -3.68
CA PHE A 199 -3.24 15.67 -3.71
C PHE A 199 -4.11 16.83 -4.15
N THR A 200 -3.93 17.97 -3.49
CA THR A 200 -4.53 19.25 -3.85
C THR A 200 -3.42 20.31 -3.96
N GLU A 201 -3.77 21.50 -4.37
CA GLU A 201 -2.87 22.65 -4.34
C GLU A 201 -2.34 22.98 -2.93
N ASN A 202 -3.08 22.56 -1.89
CA ASN A 202 -2.71 22.74 -0.48
C ASN A 202 -1.91 21.58 0.10
N GLY A 203 -1.58 20.56 -0.70
CA GLY A 203 -0.83 19.39 -0.31
C GLY A 203 -1.66 18.11 -0.24
N LEU A 204 -1.13 17.14 0.51
CA LEU A 204 -1.77 15.84 0.70
C LEU A 204 -2.95 15.93 1.67
N GLU A 205 -4.11 15.45 1.22
CA GLU A 205 -5.31 15.31 2.05
C GLU A 205 -5.64 13.82 2.25
N THR A 206 -5.98 13.45 3.48
CA THR A 206 -6.54 12.14 3.82
C THR A 206 -8.01 12.27 4.19
N GLU A 207 -8.81 11.26 3.87
CA GLU A 207 -10.21 11.23 4.26
C GLU A 207 -10.32 11.12 5.80
N ILE A 208 -11.11 12.00 6.41
CA ILE A 208 -11.37 11.99 7.86
C ILE A 208 -12.74 11.35 8.10
N LEU A 209 -12.76 10.29 8.90
CA LEU A 209 -13.95 9.48 9.15
C LEU A 209 -14.18 9.27 10.65
N PRO A 210 -15.43 9.26 11.11
CA PRO A 210 -15.77 8.78 12.45
C PRO A 210 -15.62 7.25 12.46
N LEU A 211 -14.51 6.75 12.99
CA LEU A 211 -14.24 5.31 13.01
C LEU A 211 -14.85 4.66 14.26
N PRO A 212 -15.61 3.57 14.13
CA PRO A 212 -15.99 2.73 15.27
C PRO A 212 -14.77 2.18 16.02
N ASP A 213 -14.86 2.05 17.34
CA ASP A 213 -13.72 1.65 18.21
C ASP A 213 -13.06 0.34 17.73
N ALA A 214 -13.86 -0.68 17.41
CA ALA A 214 -13.34 -1.96 16.93
C ALA A 214 -12.57 -1.83 15.61
N LEU A 215 -13.02 -0.98 14.70
CA LEU A 215 -12.30 -0.69 13.45
C LEU A 215 -11.02 0.10 13.71
N HIS A 216 -11.08 1.12 14.58
CA HIS A 216 -9.93 1.90 14.99
C HIS A 216 -8.83 1.00 15.60
N ASP A 217 -9.20 0.06 16.46
CA ASP A 217 -8.25 -0.88 17.05
C ASP A 217 -7.58 -1.78 16.01
N ARG A 218 -8.31 -2.26 15.02
CA ARG A 218 -7.73 -3.04 13.91
C ARG A 218 -6.72 -2.22 13.13
N ILE A 219 -7.04 -0.97 12.81
CA ILE A 219 -6.15 -0.04 12.10
C ILE A 219 -4.89 0.27 12.94
N ARG A 220 -5.06 0.51 14.24
CA ARG A 220 -3.97 0.75 15.18
C ARG A 220 -3.00 -0.43 15.23
N ILE A 221 -3.51 -1.66 15.33
CA ILE A 221 -2.69 -2.89 15.32
C ILE A 221 -1.91 -3.01 14.01
N ALA A 222 -2.55 -2.76 12.87
CA ALA A 222 -1.88 -2.78 11.56
C ALA A 222 -0.74 -1.74 11.49
N ALA A 223 -0.98 -0.53 12.00
CA ALA A 223 0.03 0.52 12.07
C ALA A 223 1.22 0.16 12.99
N GLU A 224 0.93 -0.44 14.17
CA GLU A 224 1.96 -0.91 15.10
C GLU A 224 2.81 -2.05 14.49
N ASN A 225 2.21 -2.93 13.71
CA ASN A 225 2.95 -3.99 13.02
C ASN A 225 3.85 -3.41 11.91
N LEU A 226 3.37 -2.43 11.14
CA LEU A 226 4.20 -1.74 10.16
C LEU A 226 5.42 -1.05 10.79
N LYS A 227 5.29 -0.46 11.98
CA LYS A 227 6.41 0.17 12.70
C LYS A 227 7.54 -0.80 13.04
N LYS A 228 7.26 -2.09 13.13
CA LYS A 228 8.25 -3.12 13.48
C LYS A 228 9.08 -3.59 12.28
N ILE A 229 8.68 -3.27 11.06
CA ILE A 229 9.31 -3.78 9.83
C ILE A 229 10.50 -2.91 9.42
N VAL A 230 10.37 -1.59 9.51
CA VAL A 230 11.41 -0.62 9.10
C VAL A 230 11.50 0.52 10.10
#